data_f6cc8f8e68805d0597c661a739b88fed
#
_entry.id   f6cc8f8e68805d0597c661a739b88fed
#
_cell.length_a   1.000
_cell.length_b   1.000
_cell.length_c   1.000
_cell.angle_alpha   90.00
_cell.angle_beta   90.00
_cell.angle_gamma   90.00
#
_symmetry.space_group_name_H-M   'P 1'
#
loop_
_entity.id
_entity.type
_entity.pdbx_description
1 polymer ?
#
loop_
_entity_poly.entity_id
_entity_poly.type
_entity_poly.pdbx_seq_one_letter_code
_entity_poly.pdbx_strand_id
1 'polypeptide(L)'
;VPTTDGLYLGLISGTSADGIDAALVRFEAGHPSLVAGLTHPWDDTLRRRILAVAQDEDRLALDDYGRLDVAVAHAFTDAARAVLDKAKVSHTAVTAIGSHGQTIRHRPDGPLPFTLQIGDPSVIAERSGIDTVADFRRADVAAGGQGAPLVPAFHATVLRPENGARVVLNLGGIANVTRLSAGGDVTGFDTGPANGLMDAWCLRHRGEAFDRDGRFAASGRIDAALLAELLDDAYFVLPPPKSTGREHFHLAWLDTHPRVADNTPEDVQATLLALSAVSIADAIERYAGDASDVVACGGGVHNAALIRALAERLPGRELVTSSVFGIDPDFMEAMAFAWLAYRRLRGEPGNLASVTGARGPRLLGALYAAP
;
A
#
# COMPACT_ATOMS: atom_id res chain seq x y z
N VAL A 1 23.24 -3.09 -23.84
CA VAL A 1 22.27 -2.41 -22.96
C VAL A 1 23.09 -1.88 -21.79
N PRO A 2 23.08 -0.55 -21.52
CA PRO A 2 23.76 -0.04 -20.33
C PRO A 2 23.20 -0.78 -19.11
N THR A 3 24.07 -1.16 -18.19
CA THR A 3 23.64 -1.69 -16.89
C THR A 3 22.89 -0.56 -16.19
N THR A 4 21.60 -0.74 -15.98
CA THR A 4 20.77 0.22 -15.24
C THR A 4 20.87 -0.01 -13.73
N ASP A 5 21.78 -0.85 -13.27
CA ASP A 5 22.10 -1.01 -11.85
C ASP A 5 22.54 0.34 -11.27
N GLY A 6 22.21 0.61 -10.03
CA GLY A 6 22.46 1.89 -9.41
C GLY A 6 21.45 2.23 -8.33
N LEU A 7 21.40 3.51 -7.98
CA LEU A 7 20.47 4.03 -6.97
C LEU A 7 19.19 4.53 -7.63
N TYR A 8 18.09 4.14 -7.07
CA TYR A 8 16.75 4.60 -7.45
C TYR A 8 16.00 5.06 -6.20
N LEU A 9 15.10 5.99 -6.39
CA LEU A 9 14.29 6.51 -5.30
C LEU A 9 12.82 6.24 -5.58
N GLY A 10 12.13 5.59 -4.66
CA GLY A 10 10.69 5.36 -4.77
C GLY A 10 9.92 6.27 -3.83
N LEU A 11 8.83 6.84 -4.34
CA LEU A 11 7.97 7.77 -3.61
C LEU A 11 6.51 7.32 -3.74
N ILE A 12 5.82 7.21 -2.62
CA ILE A 12 4.39 6.91 -2.58
C ILE A 12 3.71 7.60 -1.42
N SER A 13 2.47 8.00 -1.63
CA SER A 13 1.51 8.26 -0.56
C SER A 13 0.26 7.44 -0.79
N GLY A 14 -0.16 6.71 0.24
CA GLY A 14 -1.39 5.93 0.22
C GLY A 14 -2.65 6.79 0.18
N THR A 15 -3.82 6.18 -0.01
CA THR A 15 -5.11 6.89 -0.05
C THR A 15 -5.47 7.57 1.27
N SER A 16 -4.88 7.16 2.39
CA SER A 16 -5.02 7.79 3.70
C SER A 16 -4.30 9.13 3.83
N ALA A 17 -3.35 9.41 2.95
CA ALA A 17 -2.49 10.59 2.99
C ALA A 17 -1.87 10.82 4.39
N ASP A 18 -1.39 9.74 5.02
CA ASP A 18 -0.79 9.83 6.36
C ASP A 18 0.67 10.32 6.31
N GLY A 19 1.32 10.18 5.16
CA GLY A 19 2.67 10.63 4.86
C GLY A 19 3.06 10.31 3.43
N ILE A 20 4.27 10.72 3.06
CA ILE A 20 4.92 10.34 1.80
C ILE A 20 6.09 9.43 2.16
N ASP A 21 5.95 8.15 1.83
CA ASP A 21 7.04 7.21 2.01
C ASP A 21 8.06 7.38 0.89
N ALA A 22 9.32 7.55 1.28
CA ALA A 22 10.46 7.73 0.41
C ALA A 22 11.51 6.65 0.72
N ALA A 23 11.89 5.87 -0.28
CA ALA A 23 12.89 4.81 -0.17
C ALA A 23 13.99 4.98 -1.20
N LEU A 24 15.23 5.14 -0.75
CA LEU A 24 16.42 5.07 -1.59
C LEU A 24 16.86 3.62 -1.67
N VAL A 25 16.84 3.07 -2.86
CA VAL A 25 17.05 1.64 -3.15
C VAL A 25 18.25 1.47 -4.08
N ARG A 26 19.14 0.56 -3.74
CA ARG A 26 20.22 0.12 -4.63
C ARG A 26 19.80 -1.13 -5.36
N PHE A 27 19.97 -1.14 -6.67
CA PHE A 27 19.83 -2.34 -7.49
C PHE A 27 21.21 -2.84 -7.91
N GLU A 28 21.50 -4.10 -7.61
CA GLU A 28 22.73 -4.81 -8.02
C GLU A 28 22.33 -6.16 -8.63
N ALA A 29 22.66 -6.36 -9.89
CA ALA A 29 22.22 -7.55 -10.66
C ALA A 29 20.70 -7.81 -10.58
N GLY A 30 19.90 -6.74 -10.50
CA GLY A 30 18.45 -6.81 -10.39
C GLY A 30 17.89 -7.02 -8.97
N HIS A 31 18.76 -7.21 -7.97
CA HIS A 31 18.36 -7.37 -6.57
C HIS A 31 18.28 -6.01 -5.87
N PRO A 32 17.12 -5.64 -5.31
CA PRO A 32 16.96 -4.40 -4.57
C PRO A 32 17.45 -4.54 -3.13
N SER A 33 18.10 -3.50 -2.62
CA SER A 33 18.43 -3.33 -1.19
C SER A 33 18.10 -1.91 -0.75
N LEU A 34 17.47 -1.77 0.43
CA LEU A 34 17.15 -0.46 0.99
C LEU A 34 18.44 0.20 1.51
N VAL A 35 18.73 1.40 1.04
CA VAL A 35 19.83 2.24 1.54
C VAL A 35 19.35 3.16 2.66
N ALA A 36 18.20 3.79 2.47
CA ALA A 36 17.54 4.62 3.46
C ALA A 36 16.06 4.73 3.14
N GLY A 37 15.23 4.87 4.18
CA GLY A 37 13.82 5.14 4.04
C GLY A 37 13.36 6.16 5.09
N LEU A 38 12.34 6.91 4.79
CA LEU A 38 11.61 7.77 5.73
C LEU A 38 10.20 8.02 5.26
N THR A 39 9.31 8.33 6.19
CA THR A 39 7.99 8.90 5.92
C THR A 39 8.06 10.41 6.13
N HIS A 40 7.83 11.17 5.07
CA HIS A 40 7.80 12.63 5.10
C HIS A 40 6.38 13.11 5.43
N PRO A 41 6.20 13.97 6.45
CA PRO A 41 4.86 14.42 6.82
C PRO A 41 4.28 15.36 5.74
N TRP A 42 2.97 15.32 5.58
CA TRP A 42 2.24 16.32 4.82
C TRP A 42 2.11 17.63 5.62
N ASP A 43 2.06 18.76 4.90
CA ASP A 43 1.48 19.98 5.46
C ASP A 43 -0.02 19.72 5.76
N ASP A 44 -0.49 20.13 6.93
CA ASP A 44 -1.86 19.84 7.38
C ASP A 44 -2.93 20.42 6.44
N THR A 45 -2.67 21.59 5.84
CA THR A 45 -3.61 22.24 4.93
C THR A 45 -3.67 21.50 3.59
N LEU A 46 -2.50 21.12 3.08
CA LEU A 46 -2.39 20.33 1.86
C LEU A 46 -3.03 18.96 2.05
N ARG A 47 -2.75 18.28 3.16
CA ARG A 47 -3.36 16.99 3.50
C ARG A 47 -4.89 17.05 3.53
N ARG A 48 -5.45 18.03 4.23
CA ARG A 48 -6.91 18.22 4.27
C ARG A 48 -7.49 18.45 2.88
N ARG A 49 -6.81 19.22 2.03
CA ARG A 49 -7.25 19.47 0.65
C ARG A 49 -7.22 18.19 -0.20
N ILE A 50 -6.15 17.39 -0.09
CA ILE A 50 -6.03 16.09 -0.77
C ILE A 50 -7.20 15.18 -0.37
N LEU A 51 -7.47 15.03 0.93
CA LEU A 51 -8.52 14.16 1.43
C LEU A 51 -9.91 14.63 0.98
N ALA A 52 -10.19 15.93 1.04
CA ALA A 52 -11.45 16.50 0.54
C ALA A 52 -11.67 16.18 -0.94
N VAL A 53 -10.66 16.40 -1.78
CA VAL A 53 -10.74 16.08 -3.21
C VAL A 53 -10.88 14.60 -3.47
N ALA A 54 -10.17 13.76 -2.70
CA ALA A 54 -10.18 12.31 -2.90
C ALA A 54 -11.51 11.66 -2.48
N GLN A 55 -12.16 12.16 -1.41
CA GLN A 55 -13.29 11.51 -0.76
C GLN A 55 -14.65 12.18 -1.03
N ASP A 56 -14.70 13.51 -1.03
CA ASP A 56 -15.97 14.25 -0.91
C ASP A 56 -16.26 15.16 -2.10
N GLU A 57 -15.28 15.57 -2.88
CA GLU A 57 -15.48 16.56 -3.94
C GLU A 57 -15.75 15.93 -5.31
N ASP A 58 -16.99 16.02 -5.78
CA ASP A 58 -17.35 15.64 -7.14
C ASP A 58 -16.99 16.71 -8.19
N ARG A 59 -16.74 17.96 -7.75
CA ARG A 59 -16.43 19.08 -8.63
C ARG A 59 -15.21 19.83 -8.11
N LEU A 60 -14.18 19.89 -8.92
CA LEU A 60 -12.96 20.67 -8.69
C LEU A 60 -12.74 21.59 -9.89
N ALA A 61 -12.49 22.88 -9.64
CA ALA A 61 -12.11 23.79 -10.71
C ALA A 61 -10.76 23.37 -11.32
N LEU A 62 -10.59 23.53 -12.64
CA LEU A 62 -9.38 23.11 -13.33
C LEU A 62 -8.12 23.81 -12.79
N ASP A 63 -8.23 25.09 -12.45
CA ASP A 63 -7.12 25.83 -11.84
C ASP A 63 -6.74 25.29 -10.47
N ASP A 64 -7.72 24.89 -9.66
CA ASP A 64 -7.47 24.30 -8.33
C ASP A 64 -6.86 22.92 -8.44
N TYR A 65 -7.26 22.13 -9.45
CA TYR A 65 -6.61 20.88 -9.79
C TYR A 65 -5.12 21.09 -10.14
N GLY A 66 -4.84 22.00 -11.08
CA GLY A 66 -3.46 22.27 -11.49
C GLY A 66 -2.57 22.77 -10.34
N ARG A 67 -3.11 23.66 -9.48
CA ARG A 67 -2.39 24.14 -8.29
C ARG A 67 -2.15 23.03 -7.27
N LEU A 68 -3.13 22.14 -7.07
CA LEU A 68 -3.00 21.00 -6.15
C LEU A 68 -1.96 20.00 -6.67
N ASP A 69 -1.95 19.71 -7.96
CA ASP A 69 -0.99 18.84 -8.63
C ASP A 69 0.46 19.31 -8.41
N VAL A 70 0.72 20.59 -8.63
CA VAL A 70 2.02 21.22 -8.38
C VAL A 70 2.38 21.22 -6.88
N ALA A 71 1.42 21.49 -5.97
CA ALA A 71 1.68 21.51 -4.55
C ALA A 71 2.06 20.10 -4.02
N VAL A 72 1.40 19.07 -4.52
CA VAL A 72 1.75 17.67 -4.21
C VAL A 72 3.15 17.34 -4.76
N ALA A 73 3.48 17.77 -5.97
CA ALA A 73 4.82 17.57 -6.54
C ALA A 73 5.92 18.21 -5.69
N HIS A 74 5.67 19.40 -5.12
CA HIS A 74 6.60 20.04 -4.19
C HIS A 74 6.85 19.17 -2.95
N ALA A 75 5.79 18.66 -2.31
CA ALA A 75 5.91 17.81 -1.13
C ALA A 75 6.66 16.50 -1.44
N PHE A 76 6.39 15.89 -2.61
CA PHE A 76 7.12 14.71 -3.07
C PHE A 76 8.60 15.00 -3.32
N THR A 77 8.93 16.17 -3.88
CA THR A 77 10.31 16.59 -4.05
C THR A 77 11.01 16.80 -2.70
N ASP A 78 10.33 17.37 -1.73
CA ASP A 78 10.87 17.59 -0.40
C ASP A 78 11.10 16.25 0.33
N ALA A 79 10.21 15.27 0.16
CA ALA A 79 10.41 13.89 0.64
C ALA A 79 11.65 13.23 -0.02
N ALA A 80 11.81 13.40 -1.34
CA ALA A 80 12.98 12.90 -2.06
C ALA A 80 14.29 13.50 -1.51
N ARG A 81 14.33 14.81 -1.31
CA ARG A 81 15.49 15.49 -0.72
C ARG A 81 15.79 15.01 0.69
N ALA A 82 14.75 14.89 1.52
CA ALA A 82 14.91 14.45 2.90
C ALA A 82 15.54 13.05 3.01
N VAL A 83 15.15 12.09 2.16
CA VAL A 83 15.76 10.75 2.18
C VAL A 83 17.18 10.76 1.65
N LEU A 84 17.51 11.60 0.66
CA LEU A 84 18.87 11.77 0.17
C LEU A 84 19.78 12.40 1.23
N ASP A 85 19.30 13.42 1.94
CA ASP A 85 20.02 14.05 3.04
C ASP A 85 20.26 13.04 4.19
N LYS A 86 19.24 12.24 4.55
CA LYS A 86 19.38 11.16 5.53
C LYS A 86 20.44 10.15 5.13
N ALA A 87 20.47 9.77 3.86
CA ALA A 87 21.44 8.84 3.30
C ALA A 87 22.84 9.47 3.05
N LYS A 88 22.94 10.80 3.08
CA LYS A 88 24.13 11.56 2.67
C LYS A 88 24.56 11.24 1.22
N VAL A 89 23.58 11.10 0.33
CA VAL A 89 23.77 10.78 -1.09
C VAL A 89 23.44 12.00 -1.94
N SER A 90 24.30 12.33 -2.91
CA SER A 90 24.01 13.39 -3.89
C SER A 90 22.90 12.96 -4.83
N HIS A 91 22.01 13.90 -5.22
CA HIS A 91 21.01 13.69 -6.26
C HIS A 91 21.64 13.18 -7.58
N THR A 92 22.84 13.61 -7.91
CA THR A 92 23.56 13.18 -9.13
C THR A 92 23.97 11.70 -9.13
N ALA A 93 23.91 11.03 -7.99
CA ALA A 93 24.19 9.59 -7.89
C ALA A 93 22.91 8.73 -8.09
N VAL A 94 21.73 9.35 -8.15
CA VAL A 94 20.47 8.65 -8.31
C VAL A 94 20.12 8.57 -9.80
N THR A 95 19.84 7.36 -10.27
CA THR A 95 19.51 7.09 -11.68
C THR A 95 18.13 7.62 -12.05
N ALA A 96 17.13 7.38 -11.21
CA ALA A 96 15.78 7.90 -11.41
C ALA A 96 14.95 7.85 -10.13
N ILE A 97 13.91 8.69 -10.10
CA ILE A 97 12.81 8.63 -9.13
C ILE A 97 11.67 7.82 -9.76
N GLY A 98 11.06 6.90 -9.00
CA GLY A 98 9.76 6.30 -9.29
C GLY A 98 8.70 6.95 -8.41
N SER A 99 7.91 7.86 -8.96
CA SER A 99 6.87 8.58 -8.22
C SER A 99 5.49 8.00 -8.50
N HIS A 100 4.87 7.43 -7.47
CA HIS A 100 3.46 7.03 -7.57
C HIS A 100 2.53 8.23 -7.65
N GLY A 101 2.89 9.33 -7.00
CA GLY A 101 1.99 10.45 -6.75
C GLY A 101 0.91 10.12 -5.71
N GLN A 102 -0.10 10.97 -5.60
CA GLN A 102 -1.24 10.83 -4.72
C GLN A 102 -2.50 10.49 -5.52
N THR A 103 -3.09 9.33 -5.26
CA THR A 103 -4.35 8.95 -5.92
C THR A 103 -5.50 9.83 -5.41
N ILE A 104 -6.20 10.49 -6.34
CA ILE A 104 -7.40 11.27 -6.07
C ILE A 104 -8.65 10.69 -6.73
N ARG A 105 -8.51 9.87 -7.78
CA ARG A 105 -9.59 9.10 -8.39
C ARG A 105 -9.07 7.78 -8.93
N HIS A 106 -9.87 6.75 -8.77
CA HIS A 106 -9.61 5.46 -9.37
C HIS A 106 -10.94 4.86 -9.81
N ARG A 107 -11.14 4.78 -11.13
CA ARG A 107 -12.38 4.29 -11.77
C ARG A 107 -11.99 3.37 -12.91
N PRO A 108 -11.48 2.16 -12.60
CA PRO A 108 -10.97 1.23 -13.62
C PRO A 108 -12.09 0.53 -14.40
N ASP A 109 -13.32 0.63 -13.93
CA ASP A 109 -14.49 -0.01 -14.52
C ASP A 109 -15.33 0.96 -15.33
N GLY A 110 -16.24 0.40 -16.17
CA GLY A 110 -17.16 1.19 -16.97
C GLY A 110 -16.67 1.47 -18.39
N PRO A 111 -17.43 2.27 -19.16
CA PRO A 111 -17.16 2.48 -20.58
C PRO A 111 -15.94 3.37 -20.87
N LEU A 112 -15.53 4.20 -19.92
CA LEU A 112 -14.37 5.08 -19.99
C LEU A 112 -13.54 4.96 -18.71
N PRO A 113 -12.84 3.82 -18.54
CA PRO A 113 -12.07 3.57 -17.34
C PRO A 113 -10.87 4.51 -17.22
N PHE A 114 -10.61 5.00 -16.00
CA PHE A 114 -9.49 5.89 -15.75
C PHE A 114 -8.97 5.77 -14.31
N THR A 115 -7.76 6.25 -14.13
CA THR A 115 -7.14 6.46 -12.83
C THR A 115 -6.40 7.77 -12.83
N LEU A 116 -6.36 8.47 -11.70
CA LEU A 116 -5.76 9.80 -11.60
C LEU A 116 -4.94 9.89 -10.32
N GLN A 117 -3.63 9.97 -10.50
CA GLN A 117 -2.65 10.28 -9.50
C GLN A 117 -2.11 11.68 -9.79
N ILE A 118 -2.00 12.53 -8.76
CA ILE A 118 -1.44 13.88 -8.83
C ILE A 118 -0.05 13.94 -8.20
N GLY A 119 0.67 15.00 -8.53
CA GLY A 119 2.08 15.22 -8.20
C GLY A 119 2.88 15.29 -9.49
N ASP A 120 2.75 16.43 -10.22
CA ASP A 120 3.34 16.66 -11.54
C ASP A 120 4.81 16.19 -11.61
N PRO A 121 5.09 15.15 -12.39
CA PRO A 121 6.42 14.56 -12.46
C PRO A 121 7.45 15.47 -13.15
N SER A 122 7.01 16.43 -14.00
CA SER A 122 7.91 17.43 -14.59
C SER A 122 8.42 18.37 -13.50
N VAL A 123 7.55 18.76 -12.57
CA VAL A 123 7.94 19.58 -11.41
C VAL A 123 8.89 18.81 -10.48
N ILE A 124 8.64 17.52 -10.26
CA ILE A 124 9.54 16.68 -9.47
C ILE A 124 10.92 16.58 -10.14
N ALA A 125 10.97 16.30 -11.45
CA ALA A 125 12.21 16.17 -12.20
C ALA A 125 13.01 17.50 -12.19
N GLU A 126 12.36 18.61 -12.52
CA GLU A 126 12.98 19.95 -12.53
C GLU A 126 13.55 20.33 -11.16
N ARG A 127 12.77 20.14 -10.10
CA ARG A 127 13.16 20.56 -8.76
C ARG A 127 14.18 19.62 -8.09
N SER A 128 14.14 18.34 -8.39
CA SER A 128 15.10 17.37 -7.83
C SER A 128 16.40 17.29 -8.61
N GLY A 129 16.39 17.63 -9.90
CA GLY A 129 17.50 17.38 -10.82
C GLY A 129 17.69 15.88 -11.12
N ILE A 130 16.63 15.06 -10.96
CA ILE A 130 16.68 13.62 -11.16
C ILE A 130 15.54 13.21 -12.12
N ASP A 131 15.87 12.42 -13.14
CA ASP A 131 14.88 11.82 -14.02
C ASP A 131 13.76 11.15 -13.23
N THR A 132 12.52 11.45 -13.58
CA THR A 132 11.36 10.95 -12.84
C THR A 132 10.51 10.04 -13.71
N VAL A 133 10.23 8.83 -13.24
CA VAL A 133 9.24 7.93 -13.83
C VAL A 133 7.96 8.01 -12.99
N ALA A 134 6.85 8.28 -13.63
CA ALA A 134 5.55 8.39 -12.99
C ALA A 134 4.44 7.82 -13.88
N ASP A 135 3.18 7.90 -13.43
CA ASP A 135 2.02 7.45 -14.19
C ASP A 135 2.00 5.93 -14.46
N PHE A 136 2.27 5.17 -13.42
CA PHE A 136 2.43 3.71 -13.52
C PHE A 136 1.12 2.95 -13.80
N ARG A 137 -0.05 3.49 -13.46
CA ARG A 137 -1.32 2.75 -13.47
C ARG A 137 -2.07 2.83 -14.81
N ARG A 138 -1.95 3.94 -15.56
CA ARG A 138 -2.76 4.20 -16.76
C ARG A 138 -2.52 3.18 -17.88
N ALA A 139 -1.29 2.72 -18.09
CA ALA A 139 -0.99 1.74 -19.14
C ALA A 139 -1.67 0.39 -18.89
N ASP A 140 -1.78 -0.01 -17.62
CA ASP A 140 -2.48 -1.22 -17.21
C ASP A 140 -3.99 -1.08 -17.41
N VAL A 141 -4.58 0.05 -16.97
CA VAL A 141 -6.01 0.38 -17.17
C VAL A 141 -6.36 0.43 -18.65
N ALA A 142 -5.53 1.07 -19.48
CA ALA A 142 -5.72 1.10 -20.93
C ALA A 142 -5.65 -0.29 -21.57
N ALA A 143 -4.94 -1.22 -20.95
CA ALA A 143 -4.91 -2.62 -21.34
C ALA A 143 -6.11 -3.43 -20.82
N GLY A 144 -7.09 -2.79 -20.20
CA GLY A 144 -8.27 -3.43 -19.63
C GLY A 144 -8.04 -4.03 -18.24
N GLY A 145 -6.91 -3.71 -17.61
CA GLY A 145 -6.63 -4.09 -16.23
C GLY A 145 -7.17 -3.09 -15.22
N GLN A 146 -7.12 -3.47 -13.95
CA GLN A 146 -7.58 -2.64 -12.85
C GLN A 146 -6.56 -1.54 -12.46
N GLY A 147 -5.32 -1.57 -12.98
CA GLY A 147 -4.27 -0.62 -12.60
C GLY A 147 -3.79 -0.77 -11.15
N ALA A 148 -4.31 -1.74 -10.43
CA ALA A 148 -3.98 -2.10 -9.06
C ALA A 148 -4.32 -3.58 -8.83
N PRO A 149 -3.68 -4.26 -7.85
CA PRO A 149 -2.46 -3.84 -7.18
C PRO A 149 -1.21 -4.03 -8.08
N LEU A 150 -0.24 -3.12 -8.00
CA LEU A 150 1.03 -3.23 -8.76
C LEU A 150 2.16 -3.87 -7.93
N VAL A 151 2.10 -3.75 -6.62
CA VAL A 151 3.13 -4.26 -5.69
C VAL A 151 3.33 -5.79 -5.76
N PRO A 152 2.33 -6.64 -6.08
CA PRO A 152 2.53 -8.08 -6.25
C PRO A 152 3.61 -8.46 -7.28
N ALA A 153 3.87 -7.63 -8.29
CA ALA A 153 4.96 -7.85 -9.23
C ALA A 153 6.34 -7.71 -8.56
N PHE A 154 6.47 -6.76 -7.65
CA PHE A 154 7.66 -6.60 -6.81
C PHE A 154 7.78 -7.74 -5.80
N HIS A 155 6.70 -8.10 -5.11
CA HIS A 155 6.68 -9.26 -4.20
C HIS A 155 7.20 -10.52 -4.90
N ALA A 156 6.71 -10.79 -6.12
CA ALA A 156 7.15 -11.93 -6.91
C ALA A 156 8.65 -11.88 -7.28
N THR A 157 9.24 -10.70 -7.34
CA THR A 157 10.67 -10.53 -7.65
C THR A 157 11.54 -10.81 -6.42
N VAL A 158 11.11 -10.36 -5.23
CA VAL A 158 11.97 -10.34 -4.03
C VAL A 158 11.62 -11.41 -2.99
N LEU A 159 10.41 -11.96 -3.02
CA LEU A 159 9.89 -12.86 -1.99
C LEU A 159 9.38 -14.20 -2.54
N ARG A 160 9.58 -14.50 -3.83
CA ARG A 160 9.15 -15.79 -4.39
C ARG A 160 9.85 -16.94 -3.65
N PRO A 161 9.09 -17.94 -3.15
CA PRO A 161 9.70 -19.09 -2.51
C PRO A 161 10.38 -20.00 -3.55
N GLU A 162 11.39 -20.74 -3.14
CA GLU A 162 12.02 -21.76 -4.00
C GLU A 162 11.11 -22.98 -4.22
N ASN A 163 10.31 -23.32 -3.21
CA ASN A 163 9.39 -24.45 -3.22
C ASN A 163 8.04 -24.06 -2.63
N GLY A 164 6.96 -24.71 -3.09
CA GLY A 164 5.62 -24.52 -2.53
C GLY A 164 5.03 -23.15 -2.82
N ALA A 165 4.35 -22.61 -1.82
CA ALA A 165 3.72 -21.29 -1.90
C ALA A 165 4.00 -20.47 -0.63
N ARG A 166 3.98 -19.15 -0.78
CA ARG A 166 4.16 -18.11 0.26
C ARG A 166 3.05 -17.08 0.14
N VAL A 167 2.61 -16.57 1.27
CA VAL A 167 1.76 -15.37 1.33
C VAL A 167 2.62 -14.17 1.71
N VAL A 168 2.50 -13.07 0.97
CA VAL A 168 2.92 -11.74 1.44
C VAL A 168 1.65 -11.03 1.91
N LEU A 169 1.65 -10.60 3.17
CA LEU A 169 0.54 -9.94 3.85
C LEU A 169 0.92 -8.49 4.12
N ASN A 170 0.30 -7.56 3.41
CA ASN A 170 0.44 -6.14 3.70
C ASN A 170 -0.62 -5.72 4.73
N LEU A 171 -0.17 -5.21 5.88
CA LEU A 171 -0.98 -4.71 6.98
C LEU A 171 -1.02 -3.17 6.95
N GLY A 172 -1.74 -2.61 5.97
CA GLY A 172 -2.03 -1.18 5.85
C GLY A 172 -3.30 -0.77 6.60
N GLY A 173 -4.02 0.23 6.12
CA GLY A 173 -5.38 0.54 6.57
C GLY A 173 -6.37 -0.58 6.21
N ILE A 174 -6.22 -1.11 5.00
CA ILE A 174 -6.81 -2.36 4.50
C ILE A 174 -5.68 -3.40 4.44
N ALA A 175 -6.00 -4.65 4.75
CA ALA A 175 -5.07 -5.74 4.54
C ALA A 175 -5.23 -6.31 3.14
N ASN A 176 -4.10 -6.60 2.50
CA ASN A 176 -4.09 -7.34 1.24
C ASN A 176 -3.10 -8.49 1.30
N VAL A 177 -3.39 -9.53 0.55
CA VAL A 177 -2.54 -10.70 0.42
C VAL A 177 -2.07 -10.85 -1.01
N THR A 178 -0.82 -11.29 -1.16
CA THR A 178 -0.25 -11.78 -2.41
C THR A 178 0.20 -13.21 -2.19
N ARG A 179 -0.43 -14.18 -2.85
CA ARG A 179 0.05 -15.57 -2.87
C ARG A 179 1.06 -15.71 -4.00
N LEU A 180 2.24 -16.17 -3.66
CA LEU A 180 3.35 -16.45 -4.56
C LEU A 180 3.56 -17.97 -4.63
N SER A 181 3.49 -18.55 -5.83
CA SER A 181 3.87 -19.94 -6.07
C SER A 181 5.29 -20.01 -6.63
N ALA A 182 6.05 -21.03 -6.23
CA ALA A 182 7.34 -21.37 -6.85
C ALA A 182 7.20 -21.62 -8.36
N GLY A 183 6.05 -22.14 -8.81
CA GLY A 183 5.73 -22.40 -10.23
C GLY A 183 5.44 -21.14 -11.06
N GLY A 184 5.45 -19.95 -10.45
CA GLY A 184 5.27 -18.68 -11.16
C GLY A 184 3.91 -18.02 -10.98
N ASP A 185 2.88 -18.74 -10.54
CA ASP A 185 1.55 -18.18 -10.32
C ASP A 185 1.56 -17.14 -9.20
N VAL A 186 0.87 -16.04 -9.45
CA VAL A 186 0.67 -14.97 -8.49
C VAL A 186 -0.80 -14.57 -8.49
N THR A 187 -1.38 -14.52 -7.30
CA THR A 187 -2.72 -13.97 -7.07
C THR A 187 -2.64 -12.93 -5.96
N GLY A 188 -3.51 -11.92 -6.00
CA GLY A 188 -3.55 -10.87 -4.98
C GLY A 188 -4.94 -10.28 -4.86
N PHE A 189 -5.35 -9.94 -3.64
CA PHE A 189 -6.65 -9.34 -3.34
C PHE A 189 -6.66 -8.74 -1.93
N ASP A 190 -7.62 -7.86 -1.66
CA ASP A 190 -7.82 -7.27 -0.33
C ASP A 190 -8.67 -8.21 0.54
N THR A 191 -8.24 -8.42 1.78
CA THR A 191 -8.95 -9.33 2.71
C THR A 191 -10.03 -8.63 3.52
N GLY A 192 -9.87 -7.33 3.78
CA GLY A 192 -10.75 -6.52 4.60
C GLY A 192 -9.99 -5.48 5.41
N PRO A 193 -10.59 -4.90 6.45
CA PRO A 193 -9.92 -3.90 7.29
C PRO A 193 -8.73 -4.50 8.03
N ALA A 194 -7.65 -3.70 8.13
CA ALA A 194 -6.52 -3.97 9.02
C ALA A 194 -6.44 -2.87 10.08
N ASN A 195 -5.49 -1.93 9.95
CA ASN A 195 -5.37 -0.88 10.96
C ASN A 195 -6.42 0.24 10.81
N GLY A 196 -6.97 0.47 9.62
CA GLY A 196 -7.74 1.68 9.32
C GLY A 196 -8.95 1.94 10.23
N LEU A 197 -9.73 0.90 10.55
CA LEU A 197 -10.83 1.03 11.52
C LEU A 197 -10.33 1.17 12.95
N MET A 198 -9.29 0.42 13.33
CA MET A 198 -8.69 0.49 14.67
C MET A 198 -8.10 1.88 14.92
N ASP A 199 -7.39 2.45 13.95
CA ASP A 199 -6.79 3.77 14.03
C ASP A 199 -7.85 4.87 14.13
N ALA A 200 -8.89 4.78 13.29
CA ALA A 200 -10.00 5.73 13.32
C ALA A 200 -10.77 5.67 14.66
N TRP A 201 -10.95 4.48 15.22
CA TRP A 201 -11.60 4.29 16.54
C TRP A 201 -10.69 4.79 17.67
N CYS A 202 -9.40 4.51 17.62
CA CYS A 202 -8.40 5.03 18.56
C CYS A 202 -8.38 6.56 18.56
N LEU A 203 -8.35 7.18 17.38
CA LEU A 203 -8.41 8.64 17.24
C LEU A 203 -9.70 9.22 17.83
N ARG A 204 -10.86 8.60 17.59
CA ARG A 204 -12.17 9.04 18.12
C ARG A 204 -12.21 9.01 19.63
N HIS A 205 -11.66 7.99 20.28
CA HIS A 205 -11.85 7.76 21.73
C HIS A 205 -10.65 8.09 22.60
N ARG A 206 -9.44 8.11 22.02
CA ARG A 206 -8.18 8.39 22.75
C ARG A 206 -7.47 9.65 22.26
N GLY A 207 -7.85 10.19 21.09
CA GLY A 207 -7.12 11.30 20.47
C GLY A 207 -5.75 10.89 19.91
N GLU A 208 -5.45 9.60 19.86
CA GLU A 208 -4.20 9.04 19.35
C GLU A 208 -4.40 8.54 17.92
N ALA A 209 -3.41 8.78 17.03
CA ALA A 209 -3.52 8.45 15.62
C ALA A 209 -3.62 6.94 15.35
N PHE A 210 -3.09 6.11 16.25
CA PHE A 210 -3.12 4.64 16.17
C PHE A 210 -2.97 4.00 17.55
N ASP A 211 -3.41 2.74 17.66
CA ASP A 211 -3.29 1.93 18.89
C ASP A 211 -1.88 1.35 19.01
N ARG A 212 -1.01 2.05 19.74
CA ARG A 212 0.39 1.65 19.90
C ARG A 212 0.50 0.29 20.58
N ASP A 213 1.16 -0.67 19.91
CA ASP A 213 1.36 -2.05 20.37
C ASP A 213 0.04 -2.81 20.65
N GLY A 214 -1.12 -2.29 20.21
CA GLY A 214 -2.44 -2.85 20.49
C GLY A 214 -2.86 -2.72 21.97
N ARG A 215 -2.35 -1.73 22.70
CA ARG A 215 -2.63 -1.56 24.15
C ARG A 215 -4.09 -1.21 24.42
N PHE A 216 -4.70 -0.41 23.56
CA PHE A 216 -6.10 -0.05 23.68
C PHE A 216 -6.98 -1.29 23.47
N ALA A 217 -6.73 -2.07 22.44
CA ALA A 217 -7.41 -3.35 22.22
C ALA A 217 -7.17 -4.34 23.37
N ALA A 218 -5.95 -4.42 23.89
CA ALA A 218 -5.61 -5.31 25.00
C ALA A 218 -6.28 -4.96 26.32
N SER A 219 -6.78 -3.73 26.48
CA SER A 219 -7.54 -3.30 27.67
C SER A 219 -9.02 -3.68 27.63
N GLY A 220 -9.52 -4.12 26.46
CA GLY A 220 -10.91 -4.55 26.26
C GLY A 220 -11.06 -6.07 26.14
N ARG A 221 -12.29 -6.48 25.93
CA ARG A 221 -12.67 -7.88 25.66
C ARG A 221 -13.37 -7.97 24.32
N ILE A 222 -13.10 -9.03 23.58
CA ILE A 222 -13.77 -9.30 22.30
C ILE A 222 -15.24 -9.60 22.59
N ASP A 223 -16.16 -8.83 22.01
CA ASP A 223 -17.57 -9.16 21.94
C ASP A 223 -17.80 -10.09 20.76
N ALA A 224 -18.03 -11.38 21.05
CA ALA A 224 -18.22 -12.40 20.02
C ALA A 224 -19.49 -12.16 19.16
N ALA A 225 -20.51 -11.52 19.72
CA ALA A 225 -21.72 -11.22 18.97
C ALA A 225 -21.51 -10.04 18.02
N LEU A 226 -20.83 -8.99 18.45
CA LEU A 226 -20.41 -7.88 17.58
C LEU A 226 -19.46 -8.38 16.49
N LEU A 227 -18.46 -9.21 16.82
CA LEU A 227 -17.55 -9.79 15.85
C LEU A 227 -18.29 -10.59 14.78
N ALA A 228 -19.25 -11.42 15.16
CA ALA A 228 -20.06 -12.18 14.21
C ALA A 228 -20.90 -11.27 13.31
N GLU A 229 -21.50 -10.21 13.85
CA GLU A 229 -22.26 -9.21 13.10
C GLU A 229 -21.38 -8.47 12.08
N LEU A 230 -20.15 -8.07 12.47
CA LEU A 230 -19.20 -7.41 11.57
C LEU A 230 -18.70 -8.35 10.46
N LEU A 231 -18.49 -9.62 10.76
CA LEU A 231 -18.05 -10.64 9.79
C LEU A 231 -19.16 -11.08 8.82
N ASP A 232 -20.43 -10.77 9.09
CA ASP A 232 -21.57 -11.05 8.20
C ASP A 232 -21.63 -10.09 7.00
N ASP A 233 -20.73 -9.09 6.93
CA ASP A 233 -20.63 -8.21 5.76
C ASP A 233 -20.35 -9.03 4.50
N ALA A 234 -21.14 -8.77 3.44
CA ALA A 234 -21.09 -9.50 2.18
C ALA A 234 -19.71 -9.48 1.51
N TYR A 235 -18.87 -8.49 1.82
CA TYR A 235 -17.51 -8.40 1.28
C TYR A 235 -16.65 -9.63 1.63
N PHE A 236 -16.78 -10.17 2.84
CA PHE A 236 -15.90 -11.25 3.31
C PHE A 236 -16.15 -12.58 2.57
N VAL A 237 -17.34 -12.78 2.01
CA VAL A 237 -17.68 -14.00 1.24
C VAL A 237 -17.38 -13.88 -0.25
N LEU A 238 -17.08 -12.69 -0.77
CA LEU A 238 -16.73 -12.49 -2.17
C LEU A 238 -15.46 -13.26 -2.54
N PRO A 239 -15.46 -13.95 -3.70
CA PRO A 239 -14.23 -14.58 -4.21
C PRO A 239 -13.27 -13.54 -4.79
N PRO A 240 -11.94 -13.83 -4.82
CA PRO A 240 -10.99 -13.05 -5.61
C PRO A 240 -11.29 -13.16 -7.13
N PRO A 241 -10.97 -12.12 -7.91
CA PRO A 241 -10.35 -10.87 -7.48
C PRO A 241 -11.35 -9.94 -6.79
N LYS A 242 -10.96 -9.37 -5.63
CA LYS A 242 -11.77 -8.39 -4.92
C LYS A 242 -10.88 -7.31 -4.32
N SER A 243 -11.38 -6.09 -4.24
CA SER A 243 -10.73 -5.00 -3.55
C SER A 243 -11.74 -4.20 -2.72
N THR A 244 -11.25 -3.48 -1.73
CA THR A 244 -12.02 -2.64 -0.83
C THR A 244 -11.16 -1.49 -0.32
N GLY A 245 -11.79 -0.52 0.35
CA GLY A 245 -11.11 0.65 0.86
C GLY A 245 -11.84 1.29 2.03
N ARG A 246 -11.42 2.50 2.35
CA ARG A 246 -12.06 3.32 3.41
C ARG A 246 -13.45 3.80 3.01
N GLU A 247 -13.83 3.70 1.75
CA GLU A 247 -15.19 3.97 1.26
C GLU A 247 -16.20 2.92 1.74
N HIS A 248 -15.72 1.71 2.09
CA HIS A 248 -16.53 0.64 2.66
C HIS A 248 -16.32 0.56 4.17
N PHE A 249 -15.08 0.28 4.62
CA PHE A 249 -14.77 0.07 6.03
C PHE A 249 -14.34 1.37 6.71
N HIS A 250 -15.32 2.13 7.21
CA HIS A 250 -15.13 3.41 7.89
C HIS A 250 -16.01 3.50 9.15
N LEU A 251 -15.78 4.54 9.97
CA LEU A 251 -16.51 4.66 11.24
C LEU A 251 -18.04 4.75 11.08
N ALA A 252 -18.54 5.38 10.00
CA ALA A 252 -19.98 5.43 9.78
C ALA A 252 -20.55 4.05 9.44
N TRP A 253 -19.80 3.17 8.73
CA TRP A 253 -20.17 1.76 8.57
C TRP A 253 -20.20 1.05 9.93
N LEU A 254 -19.19 1.23 10.76
CA LEU A 254 -19.13 0.65 12.09
C LEU A 254 -20.32 1.11 12.96
N ASP A 255 -20.64 2.39 12.92
CA ASP A 255 -21.74 2.99 13.69
C ASP A 255 -23.14 2.52 13.26
N THR A 256 -23.28 1.82 12.09
CA THR A 256 -24.56 1.19 11.69
C THR A 256 -24.89 -0.06 12.51
N HIS A 257 -23.89 -0.61 13.23
CA HIS A 257 -24.07 -1.81 14.05
C HIS A 257 -24.48 -1.42 15.49
N PRO A 258 -25.72 -1.72 15.92
CA PRO A 258 -26.23 -1.25 17.21
C PRO A 258 -25.38 -1.68 18.41
N ARG A 259 -24.78 -2.87 18.35
CA ARG A 259 -23.90 -3.40 19.40
C ARG A 259 -22.66 -2.55 19.67
N VAL A 260 -22.24 -1.70 18.73
CA VAL A 260 -21.12 -0.78 18.96
C VAL A 260 -21.45 0.19 20.08
N ALA A 261 -22.68 0.68 20.15
CA ALA A 261 -23.11 1.59 21.21
C ALA A 261 -23.30 0.91 22.58
N ASP A 262 -23.52 -0.40 22.59
CA ASP A 262 -23.71 -1.20 23.81
C ASP A 262 -22.38 -1.62 24.46
N ASN A 263 -21.26 -1.48 23.74
CA ASN A 263 -19.94 -1.90 24.17
C ASN A 263 -19.10 -0.72 24.67
N THR A 264 -18.13 -1.00 25.54
CA THR A 264 -17.11 0.00 25.90
C THR A 264 -16.19 0.28 24.70
N PRO A 265 -15.58 1.46 24.61
CA PRO A 265 -14.62 1.74 23.54
C PRO A 265 -13.45 0.74 23.46
N GLU A 266 -13.01 0.22 24.62
CA GLU A 266 -11.98 -0.81 24.75
C GLU A 266 -12.44 -2.14 24.13
N ASP A 267 -13.68 -2.57 24.39
CA ASP A 267 -14.24 -3.81 23.89
C ASP A 267 -14.47 -3.75 22.36
N VAL A 268 -14.92 -2.59 21.86
CA VAL A 268 -15.01 -2.36 20.41
C VAL A 268 -13.62 -2.45 19.77
N GLN A 269 -12.60 -1.79 20.35
CA GLN A 269 -11.24 -1.84 19.80
C GLN A 269 -10.69 -3.28 19.79
N ALA A 270 -10.92 -4.05 20.86
CA ALA A 270 -10.53 -5.46 20.92
C ALA A 270 -11.24 -6.29 19.85
N THR A 271 -12.52 -6.00 19.61
CA THR A 271 -13.34 -6.67 18.59
C THR A 271 -12.90 -6.30 17.17
N LEU A 272 -12.50 -5.04 16.91
CA LEU A 272 -11.94 -4.61 15.62
C LEU A 272 -10.59 -5.28 15.33
N LEU A 273 -9.72 -5.45 16.34
CA LEU A 273 -8.49 -6.20 16.18
C LEU A 273 -8.78 -7.67 15.84
N ALA A 274 -9.76 -8.27 16.51
CA ALA A 274 -10.20 -9.63 16.21
C ALA A 274 -10.80 -9.75 14.80
N LEU A 275 -11.59 -8.77 14.35
CA LEU A 275 -12.13 -8.69 12.99
C LEU A 275 -11.02 -8.74 11.94
N SER A 276 -9.99 -7.91 12.11
CA SER A 276 -8.83 -7.90 11.22
C SER A 276 -8.11 -9.25 11.20
N ALA A 277 -7.82 -9.82 12.38
CA ALA A 277 -7.12 -11.10 12.46
C ALA A 277 -7.92 -12.26 11.85
N VAL A 278 -9.26 -12.31 12.09
CA VAL A 278 -10.13 -13.37 11.54
C VAL A 278 -10.27 -13.23 10.04
N SER A 279 -10.61 -12.05 9.52
CA SER A 279 -10.84 -11.85 8.09
C SER A 279 -9.59 -12.14 7.26
N ILE A 280 -8.40 -11.78 7.77
CA ILE A 280 -7.12 -12.09 7.13
C ILE A 280 -6.84 -13.60 7.15
N ALA A 281 -6.96 -14.23 8.32
CA ALA A 281 -6.65 -15.66 8.45
C ALA A 281 -7.59 -16.53 7.62
N ASP A 282 -8.91 -16.23 7.63
CA ASP A 282 -9.90 -16.94 6.83
C ASP A 282 -9.66 -16.80 5.33
N ALA A 283 -9.25 -15.60 4.89
CA ALA A 283 -8.90 -15.35 3.49
C ALA A 283 -7.64 -16.14 3.08
N ILE A 284 -6.60 -16.18 3.92
CA ILE A 284 -5.38 -16.96 3.68
C ILE A 284 -5.72 -18.45 3.62
N GLU A 285 -6.51 -18.95 4.57
CA GLU A 285 -6.89 -20.37 4.60
C GLU A 285 -7.67 -20.78 3.36
N ARG A 286 -8.62 -19.94 2.95
CA ARG A 286 -9.52 -20.23 1.81
C ARG A 286 -8.81 -20.15 0.45
N TYR A 287 -7.91 -19.18 0.27
CA TYR A 287 -7.36 -18.86 -1.06
C TYR A 287 -5.85 -19.07 -1.21
N ALA A 288 -5.17 -19.37 -0.11
CA ALA A 288 -3.74 -19.62 -0.06
C ALA A 288 -3.40 -20.71 0.98
N GLY A 289 -4.29 -21.67 1.17
CA GLY A 289 -4.16 -22.74 2.18
C GLY A 289 -2.93 -23.64 1.99
N ASP A 290 -2.34 -23.64 0.80
CA ASP A 290 -1.10 -24.35 0.45
C ASP A 290 0.20 -23.57 0.82
N ALA A 291 0.09 -22.34 1.28
CA ALA A 291 1.25 -21.55 1.69
C ALA A 291 1.85 -22.06 3.01
N SER A 292 3.15 -22.24 3.03
CA SER A 292 3.89 -22.69 4.22
C SER A 292 4.24 -21.57 5.18
N ASP A 293 4.37 -20.34 4.66
CA ASP A 293 4.76 -19.16 5.42
C ASP A 293 3.98 -17.91 4.99
N VAL A 294 3.91 -16.97 5.91
CA VAL A 294 3.29 -15.65 5.73
C VAL A 294 4.32 -14.58 6.06
N VAL A 295 4.64 -13.75 5.08
CA VAL A 295 5.58 -12.63 5.21
C VAL A 295 4.78 -11.35 5.36
N ALA A 296 4.76 -10.78 6.57
CA ALA A 296 4.04 -9.55 6.88
C ALA A 296 4.88 -8.30 6.58
N CYS A 297 4.23 -7.28 6.02
CA CYS A 297 4.77 -5.94 5.79
C CYS A 297 3.70 -4.87 6.06
N GLY A 298 4.05 -3.59 5.92
CA GLY A 298 3.19 -2.46 6.25
C GLY A 298 3.18 -2.12 7.74
N GLY A 299 2.68 -0.94 8.10
CA GLY A 299 2.73 -0.40 9.47
C GLY A 299 2.10 -1.27 10.55
N GLY A 300 1.18 -2.16 10.16
CA GLY A 300 0.53 -3.08 11.11
C GLY A 300 1.45 -4.14 11.72
N VAL A 301 2.66 -4.36 11.17
CA VAL A 301 3.66 -5.26 11.77
C VAL A 301 4.12 -4.77 13.14
N HIS A 302 3.98 -3.46 13.42
CA HIS A 302 4.32 -2.87 14.72
C HIS A 302 3.22 -3.05 15.77
N ASN A 303 2.02 -3.50 15.38
CA ASN A 303 0.97 -3.85 16.33
C ASN A 303 1.18 -5.28 16.84
N ALA A 304 1.91 -5.43 17.94
CA ALA A 304 2.25 -6.73 18.49
C ALA A 304 1.02 -7.57 18.88
N ALA A 305 -0.10 -6.95 19.24
CA ALA A 305 -1.34 -7.66 19.52
C ALA A 305 -1.96 -8.25 18.25
N LEU A 306 -1.95 -7.51 17.13
CA LEU A 306 -2.45 -7.99 15.84
C LEU A 306 -1.57 -9.15 15.31
N ILE A 307 -0.24 -9.00 15.35
CA ILE A 307 0.68 -10.05 14.91
C ILE A 307 0.48 -11.34 15.72
N ARG A 308 0.30 -11.23 17.05
CA ARG A 308 0.03 -12.40 17.91
C ARG A 308 -1.32 -13.04 17.56
N ALA A 309 -2.38 -12.23 17.39
CA ALA A 309 -3.70 -12.74 17.03
C ALA A 309 -3.72 -13.45 15.65
N LEU A 310 -2.91 -12.96 14.70
CA LEU A 310 -2.71 -13.62 13.41
C LEU A 310 -1.94 -14.94 13.56
N ALA A 311 -0.84 -14.96 14.32
CA ALA A 311 -0.05 -16.17 14.53
C ALA A 311 -0.87 -17.30 15.19
N GLU A 312 -1.73 -16.95 16.15
CA GLU A 312 -2.65 -17.91 16.80
C GLU A 312 -3.68 -18.51 15.82
N ARG A 313 -4.06 -17.76 14.76
CA ARG A 313 -5.06 -18.17 13.76
C ARG A 313 -4.47 -18.82 12.52
N LEU A 314 -3.15 -18.83 12.39
CA LEU A 314 -2.43 -19.44 11.27
C LEU A 314 -1.55 -20.61 11.75
N PRO A 315 -2.12 -21.60 12.45
CA PRO A 315 -1.33 -22.70 13.00
C PRO A 315 -0.64 -23.48 11.88
N GLY A 316 0.61 -23.86 12.12
CA GLY A 316 1.41 -24.60 11.15
C GLY A 316 2.05 -23.76 10.04
N ARG A 317 1.82 -22.44 10.04
CA ARG A 317 2.49 -21.48 9.14
C ARG A 317 3.47 -20.62 9.94
N GLU A 318 4.62 -20.37 9.35
CA GLU A 318 5.57 -19.41 9.92
C GLU A 318 5.13 -17.99 9.54
N LEU A 319 4.83 -17.15 10.55
CA LEU A 319 4.55 -15.72 10.36
C LEU A 319 5.80 -14.92 10.70
N VAL A 320 6.41 -14.32 9.66
CA VAL A 320 7.62 -13.50 9.79
C VAL A 320 7.38 -12.12 9.17
N THR A 321 8.23 -11.15 9.47
CA THR A 321 8.22 -9.86 8.76
C THR A 321 9.14 -9.91 7.54
N SER A 322 8.91 -9.03 6.57
CA SER A 322 9.74 -8.91 5.36
C SER A 322 11.21 -8.58 5.67
N SER A 323 11.52 -8.11 6.89
CA SER A 323 12.89 -7.85 7.37
C SER A 323 13.79 -9.09 7.31
N VAL A 324 13.22 -10.30 7.49
CA VAL A 324 13.96 -11.57 7.37
C VAL A 324 14.57 -11.74 5.97
N PHE A 325 13.95 -11.14 4.97
CA PHE A 325 14.39 -11.14 3.57
C PHE A 325 15.16 -9.86 3.19
N GLY A 326 15.55 -9.04 4.16
CA GLY A 326 16.26 -7.79 3.92
C GLY A 326 15.39 -6.65 3.37
N ILE A 327 14.06 -6.81 3.42
CA ILE A 327 13.09 -5.81 2.98
C ILE A 327 12.45 -5.18 4.22
N ASP A 328 12.65 -3.87 4.38
CA ASP A 328 12.02 -3.13 5.46
C ASP A 328 10.49 -3.12 5.28
N PRO A 329 9.71 -3.57 6.27
CA PRO A 329 8.26 -3.69 6.15
C PRO A 329 7.55 -2.35 5.92
N ASP A 330 8.08 -1.24 6.42
CA ASP A 330 7.47 0.08 6.29
C ASP A 330 7.68 0.69 4.90
N PHE A 331 8.73 0.26 4.18
CA PHE A 331 9.08 0.83 2.88
C PHE A 331 8.86 -0.12 1.69
N MET A 332 8.19 -1.24 1.88
CA MET A 332 7.90 -2.22 0.82
C MET A 332 7.27 -1.57 -0.41
N GLU A 333 6.26 -0.72 -0.22
CA GLU A 333 5.58 -0.05 -1.34
C GLU A 333 6.47 1.00 -2.01
N ALA A 334 7.19 1.81 -1.23
CA ALA A 334 8.13 2.78 -1.81
C ALA A 334 9.25 2.09 -2.59
N MET A 335 9.79 0.97 -2.07
CA MET A 335 10.75 0.14 -2.79
C MET A 335 10.17 -0.42 -4.10
N ALA A 336 8.89 -0.80 -4.11
CA ALA A 336 8.22 -1.26 -5.33
C ALA A 336 8.14 -0.16 -6.40
N PHE A 337 7.94 1.12 -6.03
CA PHE A 337 7.95 2.21 -7.01
C PHE A 337 9.35 2.54 -7.51
N ALA A 338 10.39 2.42 -6.69
CA ALA A 338 11.78 2.45 -7.17
C ALA A 338 12.04 1.31 -8.18
N TRP A 339 11.57 0.09 -7.89
CA TRP A 339 11.67 -1.06 -8.77
C TRP A 339 10.90 -0.86 -10.10
N LEU A 340 9.71 -0.25 -10.06
CA LEU A 340 8.96 0.06 -11.28
C LEU A 340 9.70 1.06 -12.18
N ALA A 341 10.38 2.06 -11.61
CA ALA A 341 11.25 2.95 -12.37
C ALA A 341 12.45 2.20 -12.97
N TYR A 342 13.09 1.33 -12.18
CA TYR A 342 14.16 0.44 -12.66
C TYR A 342 13.70 -0.43 -13.84
N ARG A 343 12.53 -1.07 -13.74
CA ARG A 343 11.93 -1.88 -14.83
C ARG A 343 11.63 -1.03 -16.06
N ARG A 344 11.08 0.17 -15.86
CA ARG A 344 10.73 1.09 -16.95
C ARG A 344 11.96 1.48 -17.78
N LEU A 345 13.08 1.81 -17.12
CA LEU A 345 14.32 2.20 -17.82
C LEU A 345 14.97 1.02 -18.54
N ARG A 346 14.71 -0.20 -18.11
CA ARG A 346 15.16 -1.44 -18.80
C ARG A 346 14.25 -1.87 -19.94
N GLY A 347 13.11 -1.22 -20.13
CA GLY A 347 12.12 -1.65 -21.11
C GLY A 347 11.41 -2.95 -20.73
N GLU A 348 11.28 -3.23 -19.43
CA GLU A 348 10.70 -4.46 -18.89
C GLU A 348 9.30 -4.21 -18.31
N PRO A 349 8.35 -5.16 -18.45
CA PRO A 349 7.01 -5.00 -17.90
C PRO A 349 7.01 -4.82 -16.37
N GLY A 350 6.11 -3.98 -15.88
CA GLY A 350 5.96 -3.71 -14.44
C GLY A 350 4.69 -4.29 -13.80
N ASN A 351 3.73 -4.80 -14.60
CA ASN A 351 2.51 -5.40 -14.09
C ASN A 351 2.54 -6.94 -14.13
N LEU A 352 1.65 -7.55 -13.37
CA LEU A 352 1.26 -8.95 -13.49
C LEU A 352 -0.19 -9.01 -13.98
N ALA A 353 -0.38 -9.40 -15.24
CA ALA A 353 -1.69 -9.47 -15.86
C ALA A 353 -2.65 -10.44 -15.13
N SER A 354 -2.13 -11.50 -14.51
CA SER A 354 -2.90 -12.44 -13.69
C SER A 354 -3.47 -11.80 -12.41
N VAL A 355 -2.91 -10.67 -11.97
CA VAL A 355 -3.33 -9.94 -10.78
C VAL A 355 -4.21 -8.75 -11.15
N THR A 356 -3.80 -7.97 -12.14
CA THR A 356 -4.52 -6.75 -12.52
C THR A 356 -5.65 -6.98 -13.52
N GLY A 357 -5.71 -8.14 -14.18
CA GLY A 357 -6.68 -8.43 -15.23
C GLY A 357 -6.37 -7.80 -16.59
N ALA A 358 -5.22 -7.15 -16.75
CA ALA A 358 -4.82 -6.59 -18.04
C ALA A 358 -4.66 -7.66 -19.13
N ARG A 359 -4.83 -7.27 -20.42
CA ARG A 359 -4.66 -8.19 -21.58
C ARG A 359 -3.22 -8.67 -21.81
N GLY A 360 -2.34 -8.51 -20.86
CA GLY A 360 -0.95 -9.00 -20.89
C GLY A 360 0.03 -8.04 -20.22
N PRO A 361 1.33 -8.38 -20.27
CA PRO A 361 2.38 -7.54 -19.68
C PRO A 361 2.40 -6.14 -20.29
N ARG A 362 2.66 -5.11 -19.47
CA ARG A 362 2.75 -3.72 -19.91
C ARG A 362 3.98 -3.05 -19.34
N LEU A 363 4.60 -2.24 -20.17
CA LEU A 363 5.59 -1.29 -19.76
C LEU A 363 4.88 -0.15 -19.00
N LEU A 364 5.12 -0.05 -17.70
CA LEU A 364 4.44 0.93 -16.85
C LEU A 364 5.27 2.20 -16.70
N GLY A 365 4.57 3.32 -16.60
CA GLY A 365 5.15 4.63 -16.35
C GLY A 365 5.66 5.36 -17.60
N ALA A 366 5.74 6.67 -17.48
CA ALA A 366 6.37 7.58 -18.44
C ALA A 366 7.60 8.23 -17.80
N LEU A 367 8.64 8.50 -18.62
CA LEU A 367 9.87 9.15 -18.19
C LEU A 367 9.78 10.66 -18.42
N TYR A 368 10.08 11.44 -17.41
CA TYR A 368 10.19 12.89 -17.40
C TYR A 368 11.63 13.24 -17.09
N ALA A 369 12.32 13.78 -18.08
CA ALA A 369 13.74 14.09 -17.97
C ALA A 369 13.97 15.30 -17.06
N ALA A 370 15.02 15.21 -16.24
CA ALA A 370 15.57 16.35 -15.52
C ALA A 370 16.37 17.28 -16.46
N PRO A 371 16.62 18.53 -16.08
CA PRO A 371 17.35 19.49 -16.90
C PRO A 371 18.83 19.07 -17.11
#